data_76b51619da249fa55081cc0d9a97bb41
#
_entry.id   76b51619da249fa55081cc0d9a97bb41
#
_cell.length_a   1.000
_cell.length_b   1.000
_cell.length_c   1.000
_cell.angle_alpha   90.00
_cell.angle_beta   90.00
_cell.angle_gamma   90.00
#
_symmetry.space_group_name_H-M   'P 1'
#
loop_
_entity.id
_entity.type
_entity.pdbx_description
1 polymer ?
#
loop_
_entity_poly.entity_id
_entity_poly.type
_entity_poly.pdbx_seq_one_letter_code
_entity_poly.pdbx_strand_id
1 'polypeptide(L)'
;MLFRSVRFEHYIMRQAPDLLGLGEYNLETLLKLEQHRITFIPDKQIIHAGQLTILHGHELGKSVFSPVNVARSLYMKAKDNAICGHHHQTSEHTEPSINGKVVTCWSVACLSELSPDYHPVGNKYTHGFAHIKVEPSGDFEVQNLRIIKGRIR
;
A
#
# COMPACT_ATOMS: atom_id res chain seq x y z
N MET A 1 -3.96 4.13 -0.36
CA MET A 1 -5.23 4.80 -0.73
C MET A 1 -5.23 6.31 -0.52
N LEU A 2 -4.29 6.82 0.19
CA LEU A 2 -4.09 8.18 0.69
C LEU A 2 -4.01 9.30 -0.36
N PHE A 3 -3.36 9.06 -1.48
CA PHE A 3 -3.21 10.08 -2.53
C PHE A 3 -4.55 10.45 -3.22
N ARG A 4 -5.56 9.59 -3.11
CA ARG A 4 -6.87 9.83 -3.73
C ARG A 4 -7.82 10.57 -2.80
N SER A 5 -7.71 10.43 -1.48
CA SER A 5 -8.52 11.20 -0.53
C SER A 5 -8.20 12.69 -0.61
N VAL A 6 -6.91 13.05 -0.57
CA VAL A 6 -6.46 14.45 -0.73
C VAL A 6 -6.88 15.02 -2.10
N ARG A 7 -6.84 14.23 -3.18
CA ARG A 7 -7.34 14.66 -4.49
C ARG A 7 -8.84 14.86 -4.50
N PHE A 8 -9.58 14.04 -3.80
CA PHE A 8 -11.03 14.20 -3.66
C PHE A 8 -11.36 15.49 -2.90
N GLU A 9 -10.72 15.75 -1.77
CA GLU A 9 -10.88 17.00 -1.03
C GLU A 9 -10.50 18.23 -1.87
N HIS A 10 -9.39 18.18 -2.60
CA HIS A 10 -8.99 19.24 -3.53
C HIS A 10 -10.00 19.42 -4.68
N TYR A 11 -10.62 18.34 -5.13
CA TYR A 11 -11.68 18.42 -6.14
C TYR A 11 -12.90 19.14 -5.58
N ILE A 12 -13.40 18.74 -4.39
CA ILE A 12 -14.50 19.39 -3.71
C ILE A 12 -14.19 20.87 -3.46
N MET A 13 -13.00 21.18 -2.96
CA MET A 13 -12.55 22.56 -2.72
C MET A 13 -12.65 23.44 -3.99
N ARG A 14 -12.39 22.88 -5.15
CA ARG A 14 -12.41 23.62 -6.41
C ARG A 14 -13.77 23.70 -7.06
N GLN A 15 -14.58 22.65 -6.99
CA GLN A 15 -15.84 22.53 -7.72
C GLN A 15 -17.07 22.88 -6.89
N ALA A 16 -17.00 22.65 -5.57
CA ALA A 16 -18.12 22.85 -4.66
C ALA A 16 -17.60 23.19 -3.26
N PRO A 17 -16.94 24.36 -3.07
CA PRO A 17 -16.30 24.72 -1.80
C PRO A 17 -17.28 24.75 -0.61
N ASP A 18 -18.55 25.02 -0.85
CA ASP A 18 -19.59 25.07 0.18
C ASP A 18 -19.87 23.67 0.79
N LEU A 19 -19.46 22.60 0.12
CA LEU A 19 -19.59 21.23 0.60
C LEU A 19 -18.37 20.78 1.44
N LEU A 20 -17.32 21.56 1.42
CA LEU A 20 -16.08 21.21 2.14
C LEU A 20 -16.32 21.26 3.65
N GLY A 21 -15.97 20.16 4.32
CA GLY A 21 -16.15 20.03 5.77
C GLY A 21 -17.53 19.54 6.23
N LEU A 22 -18.48 19.36 5.32
CA LEU A 22 -19.72 18.69 5.64
C LEU A 22 -19.47 17.18 5.76
N GLY A 23 -19.80 16.58 6.90
CA GLY A 23 -19.50 15.18 7.21
C GLY A 23 -20.07 14.18 6.20
N GLU A 24 -21.20 14.49 5.58
CA GLU A 24 -21.84 13.69 4.55
C GLU A 24 -21.05 13.63 3.23
N TYR A 25 -20.17 14.60 2.98
CA TYR A 25 -19.32 14.69 1.80
C TYR A 25 -17.88 14.30 2.06
N ASN A 26 -17.54 13.77 3.23
CA ASN A 26 -16.22 13.21 3.45
C ASN A 26 -16.11 11.82 2.78
N LEU A 27 -14.89 11.41 2.47
CA LEU A 27 -14.62 10.18 1.73
C LEU A 27 -15.10 8.94 2.50
N GLU A 28 -14.96 8.92 3.81
CA GLU A 28 -15.33 7.81 4.69
C GLU A 28 -16.83 7.55 4.63
N THR A 29 -17.63 8.62 4.73
CA THR A 29 -19.10 8.56 4.66
C THR A 29 -19.57 8.14 3.27
N LEU A 30 -19.02 8.77 2.21
CA LEU A 30 -19.41 8.47 0.82
C LEU A 30 -19.10 7.03 0.42
N LEU A 31 -17.98 6.49 0.89
CA LEU A 31 -17.60 5.10 0.65
C LEU A 31 -18.20 4.12 1.67
N LYS A 32 -18.96 4.61 2.65
CA LYS A 32 -19.60 3.81 3.70
C LYS A 32 -18.60 2.88 4.41
N LEU A 33 -17.39 3.39 4.69
CA LEU A 33 -16.28 2.57 5.18
C LEU A 33 -16.63 1.84 6.49
N GLU A 34 -17.34 2.50 7.39
CA GLU A 34 -17.80 1.89 8.65
C GLU A 34 -18.73 0.69 8.41
N GLN A 35 -19.68 0.82 7.49
CA GLN A 35 -20.60 -0.29 7.14
C GLN A 35 -19.84 -1.50 6.57
N HIS A 36 -18.74 -1.26 5.87
CA HIS A 36 -17.87 -2.28 5.33
C HIS A 36 -16.77 -2.74 6.30
N ARG A 37 -16.77 -2.26 7.54
CA ARG A 37 -15.75 -2.53 8.55
C ARG A 37 -14.33 -2.21 8.07
N ILE A 38 -14.19 -1.12 7.32
CA ILE A 38 -12.92 -0.62 6.79
C ILE A 38 -12.48 0.55 7.66
N THR A 39 -11.34 0.41 8.31
CA THR A 39 -10.72 1.49 9.06
C THR A 39 -9.95 2.41 8.10
N PHE A 40 -10.29 3.68 8.10
CA PHE A 40 -9.55 4.70 7.36
C PHE A 40 -8.33 5.15 8.18
N ILE A 41 -7.17 5.12 7.55
CA ILE A 41 -5.94 5.60 8.18
C ILE A 41 -5.53 6.90 7.49
N PRO A 42 -5.50 8.02 8.23
CA PRO A 42 -5.08 9.32 7.69
C PRO A 42 -3.65 9.34 7.19
N ASP A 43 -3.33 10.36 6.40
CA ASP A 43 -2.01 10.58 5.81
C ASP A 43 -0.87 10.50 6.83
N LYS A 44 0.26 9.95 6.38
CA LYS A 44 1.53 9.90 7.11
C LYS A 44 1.53 9.02 8.37
N GLN A 45 0.51 8.21 8.57
CA GLN A 45 0.51 7.25 9.66
C GLN A 45 1.09 5.90 9.19
N ILE A 46 2.04 5.41 9.96
CA ILE A 46 2.55 4.05 9.85
C ILE A 46 1.70 3.19 10.78
N ILE A 47 1.20 2.09 10.28
CA ILE A 47 0.43 1.12 11.07
C ILE A 47 1.21 -0.18 11.24
N HIS A 48 0.84 -0.94 12.24
CA HIS A 48 1.44 -2.23 12.52
C HIS A 48 0.36 -3.31 12.58
N ALA A 49 0.66 -4.45 11.97
CA ALA A 49 -0.08 -5.68 12.13
C ALA A 49 0.83 -6.67 12.87
N GLY A 50 0.69 -6.74 14.19
CA GLY A 50 1.68 -7.38 15.04
C GLY A 50 3.04 -6.69 14.89
N GLN A 51 4.08 -7.47 14.58
CA GLN A 51 5.44 -6.97 14.36
C GLN A 51 5.69 -6.49 12.91
N LEU A 52 4.70 -6.60 12.03
CA LEU A 52 4.83 -6.14 10.64
C LEU A 52 4.47 -4.66 10.50
N THR A 53 5.39 -3.88 9.99
CA THR A 53 5.16 -2.47 9.63
C THR A 53 4.46 -2.35 8.28
N ILE A 54 3.36 -1.60 8.21
CA ILE A 54 2.57 -1.38 7.00
C ILE A 54 2.65 0.08 6.60
N LEU A 55 3.10 0.33 5.35
CA LEU A 55 3.27 1.64 4.76
C LEU A 55 2.43 1.76 3.48
N HIS A 56 2.07 2.99 3.10
CA HIS A 56 1.57 3.19 1.75
C HIS A 56 2.68 2.99 0.70
N GLY A 57 3.89 3.49 0.95
CA GLY A 57 5.05 3.37 0.05
C GLY A 57 5.56 4.70 -0.53
N HIS A 58 4.73 5.76 -0.53
CA HIS A 58 5.17 7.09 -0.98
C HIS A 58 6.14 7.75 0.03
N GLU A 59 6.09 7.34 1.28
CA GLU A 59 6.96 7.80 2.38
C GLU A 59 8.43 7.48 2.10
N LEU A 60 8.67 6.49 1.24
CA LEU A 60 10.03 6.08 0.90
C LEU A 60 10.78 7.09 0.01
N GLY A 61 10.07 8.14 -0.45
CA GLY A 61 10.60 9.17 -1.31
C GLY A 61 10.94 8.65 -2.72
N LYS A 62 11.32 9.55 -3.61
CA LYS A 62 11.77 9.17 -4.95
C LYS A 62 13.15 8.52 -4.83
N SER A 63 13.24 7.24 -5.11
CA SER A 63 14.53 6.58 -5.32
C SER A 63 15.12 7.08 -6.63
N VAL A 64 16.43 7.35 -6.64
CA VAL A 64 17.17 7.71 -7.85
C VAL A 64 17.13 6.59 -8.89
N PHE A 65 16.93 5.35 -8.44
CA PHE A 65 16.71 4.20 -9.29
C PHE A 65 15.25 3.78 -9.18
N SER A 66 14.51 3.82 -10.28
CA SER A 66 13.21 3.13 -10.36
C SER A 66 13.47 1.67 -10.00
N PRO A 67 13.03 1.19 -8.83
CA PRO A 67 13.52 -0.08 -8.33
C PRO A 67 13.04 -1.21 -9.23
N VAL A 68 13.95 -2.03 -9.67
CA VAL A 68 13.63 -3.31 -10.31
C VAL A 68 12.89 -4.20 -9.32
N ASN A 69 13.29 -4.13 -8.04
CA ASN A 69 12.64 -4.81 -6.93
C ASN A 69 12.30 -3.78 -5.84
N VAL A 70 11.02 -3.45 -5.70
CA VAL A 70 10.52 -2.47 -4.73
C VAL A 70 10.74 -2.93 -3.29
N ALA A 71 10.54 -4.21 -3.02
CA ALA A 71 10.71 -4.78 -1.68
C ALA A 71 12.17 -4.66 -1.20
N ARG A 72 13.15 -4.81 -2.09
CA ARG A 72 14.56 -4.56 -1.77
C ARG A 72 14.80 -3.09 -1.41
N SER A 73 14.20 -2.16 -2.13
CA SER A 73 14.29 -0.73 -1.81
C SER A 73 13.65 -0.40 -0.47
N LEU A 74 12.54 -1.06 -0.16
CA LEU A 74 11.88 -0.96 1.15
C LEU A 74 12.82 -1.48 2.25
N TYR A 75 13.40 -2.67 2.08
CA TYR A 75 14.37 -3.25 3.03
C TYR A 75 15.54 -2.31 3.33
N MET A 76 16.13 -1.71 2.29
CA MET A 76 17.25 -0.78 2.46
C MET A 76 16.92 0.42 3.34
N LYS A 77 15.66 0.83 3.40
CA LYS A 77 15.18 1.97 4.18
C LYS A 77 14.58 1.57 5.53
N ALA A 78 13.72 0.56 5.56
CA ALA A 78 13.02 0.12 6.75
C ALA A 78 13.94 -0.60 7.74
N LYS A 79 14.90 -1.41 7.24
CA LYS A 79 15.81 -2.24 8.05
C LYS A 79 15.09 -3.21 8.99
N ASP A 80 13.81 -3.43 8.78
CA ASP A 80 12.95 -4.32 9.53
C ASP A 80 11.83 -4.86 8.63
N ASN A 81 11.02 -5.79 9.15
CA ASN A 81 9.89 -6.35 8.42
C ASN A 81 8.88 -5.27 8.05
N ALA A 82 8.62 -5.15 6.75
CA ALA A 82 7.73 -4.13 6.26
C ALA A 82 7.01 -4.54 4.97
N ILE A 83 5.79 -4.03 4.78
CA ILE A 83 5.02 -4.20 3.57
C ILE A 83 4.53 -2.84 3.06
N CYS A 84 4.58 -2.64 1.75
CA CYS A 84 4.09 -1.41 1.13
C CYS A 84 3.25 -1.67 -0.13
N GLY A 85 2.37 -0.72 -0.43
CA GLY A 85 1.63 -0.63 -1.69
C GLY A 85 2.26 0.35 -2.67
N HIS A 86 1.46 1.28 -3.22
CA HIS A 86 1.81 2.42 -4.05
C HIS A 86 2.44 2.10 -5.41
N HIS A 87 3.41 1.21 -5.44
CA HIS A 87 4.19 0.89 -6.65
C HIS A 87 3.47 -0.03 -7.62
N HIS A 88 2.38 -0.66 -7.18
CA HIS A 88 1.58 -1.60 -7.97
C HIS A 88 2.37 -2.80 -8.52
N GLN A 89 3.47 -3.15 -7.87
CA GLN A 89 4.35 -4.25 -8.26
C GLN A 89 4.47 -5.27 -7.15
N THR A 90 4.24 -6.54 -7.47
CA THR A 90 4.52 -7.63 -6.53
C THR A 90 6.02 -7.87 -6.47
N SER A 91 6.58 -7.77 -5.29
CA SER A 91 7.96 -8.22 -5.03
C SER A 91 8.15 -8.60 -3.58
N GLU A 92 9.17 -9.39 -3.33
CA GLU A 92 9.63 -9.81 -2.01
C GLU A 92 11.14 -9.76 -1.95
N HIS A 93 11.67 -9.45 -0.76
CA HIS A 93 13.09 -9.42 -0.50
C HIS A 93 13.37 -9.84 0.93
N THR A 94 14.18 -10.88 1.11
CA THR A 94 14.53 -11.45 2.41
C THR A 94 16.04 -11.48 2.57
N GLU A 95 16.53 -10.95 3.68
CA GLU A 95 17.93 -11.04 4.07
C GLU A 95 18.06 -11.30 5.57
N PRO A 96 19.01 -12.14 5.99
CA PRO A 96 19.39 -12.22 7.40
C PRO A 96 20.20 -10.99 7.80
N SER A 97 19.92 -10.46 8.98
CA SER A 97 20.80 -9.47 9.61
C SER A 97 22.09 -10.13 10.12
N ILE A 98 23.09 -9.32 10.46
CA ILE A 98 24.36 -9.82 11.04
C ILE A 98 24.13 -10.61 12.36
N ASN A 99 23.03 -10.34 13.06
CA ASN A 99 22.67 -11.04 14.30
C ASN A 99 21.78 -12.27 14.05
N GLY A 100 21.62 -12.69 12.79
CA GLY A 100 20.80 -13.84 12.41
C GLY A 100 19.28 -13.58 12.38
N LYS A 101 18.80 -12.37 12.69
CA LYS A 101 17.38 -12.02 12.52
C LYS A 101 17.06 -11.98 11.00
N VAL A 102 16.14 -12.80 10.57
CA VAL A 102 15.66 -12.76 9.18
C VAL A 102 14.67 -11.59 9.05
N VAL A 103 14.93 -10.74 8.08
CA VAL A 103 14.09 -9.58 7.75
C VAL A 103 13.55 -9.75 6.36
N THR A 104 12.24 -9.64 6.22
CA THR A 104 11.57 -9.72 4.92
C THR A 104 10.74 -8.45 4.67
N CYS A 105 10.86 -7.94 3.45
CA CYS A 105 10.03 -6.84 2.97
C CYS A 105 9.20 -7.27 1.76
N TRP A 106 8.00 -6.69 1.64
CA TRP A 106 7.06 -6.98 0.57
C TRP A 106 6.58 -5.70 -0.10
N SER A 107 6.39 -5.76 -1.41
CA SER A 107 5.62 -4.78 -2.17
C SER A 107 4.40 -5.46 -2.77
N VAL A 108 3.24 -4.87 -2.55
CA VAL A 108 1.96 -5.42 -2.98
C VAL A 108 1.60 -4.88 -4.36
N ALA A 109 1.00 -5.73 -5.17
CA ALA A 109 0.41 -5.39 -6.46
C ALA A 109 -0.80 -4.44 -6.33
N CYS A 110 -1.59 -4.30 -7.37
CA CYS A 110 -2.85 -3.55 -7.35
C CYS A 110 -4.02 -4.41 -7.84
N LEU A 111 -5.23 -3.91 -7.60
CA LEU A 111 -6.48 -4.43 -8.17
C LEU A 111 -7.09 -3.45 -9.19
N SER A 112 -6.34 -2.41 -9.54
CA SER A 112 -6.73 -1.42 -10.54
C SER A 112 -6.29 -1.83 -11.94
N GLU A 113 -6.73 -1.08 -12.95
CA GLU A 113 -6.30 -1.26 -14.32
C GLU A 113 -4.76 -1.21 -14.45
N LEU A 114 -4.20 -2.14 -15.23
CA LEU A 114 -2.75 -2.26 -15.41
C LEU A 114 -2.16 -1.24 -16.40
N SER A 115 -2.98 -0.72 -17.29
CA SER A 115 -2.56 0.29 -18.29
C SER A 115 -3.46 1.51 -18.26
N PRO A 116 -3.50 2.24 -17.12
CA PRO A 116 -4.38 3.40 -16.98
C PRO A 116 -3.94 4.53 -17.90
N ASP A 117 -4.89 5.35 -18.35
CA ASP A 117 -4.66 6.47 -19.29
C ASP A 117 -3.54 7.42 -18.85
N TYR A 118 -3.37 7.62 -17.54
CA TYR A 118 -2.31 8.47 -17.00
C TYR A 118 -0.91 7.81 -17.00
N HIS A 119 -0.83 6.51 -17.29
CA HIS A 119 0.43 5.77 -17.39
C HIS A 119 0.28 4.52 -18.28
N PRO A 120 0.00 4.75 -19.59
CA PRO A 120 -0.44 3.67 -20.48
C PRO A 120 0.68 2.71 -20.90
N VAL A 121 1.94 3.18 -20.89
CA VAL A 121 3.09 2.41 -21.40
C VAL A 121 4.27 2.47 -20.42
N GLY A 122 5.06 1.39 -20.38
CA GLY A 122 6.30 1.34 -19.60
C GLY A 122 6.12 1.18 -18.09
N ASN A 123 4.89 1.00 -17.61
CA ASN A 123 4.67 0.65 -16.22
C ASN A 123 5.00 -0.84 -15.97
N LYS A 124 5.20 -1.18 -14.70
CA LYS A 124 5.49 -2.55 -14.24
C LYS A 124 4.37 -3.09 -13.36
N TYR A 125 3.15 -2.61 -13.54
CA TYR A 125 2.01 -2.95 -12.71
C TYR A 125 1.65 -4.42 -12.83
N THR A 126 1.27 -5.00 -11.72
CA THR A 126 0.82 -6.38 -11.62
C THR A 126 -0.47 -6.45 -10.82
N HIS A 127 -1.31 -7.44 -11.11
CA HIS A 127 -2.49 -7.70 -10.29
C HIS A 127 -2.15 -8.60 -9.11
N GLY A 128 -2.69 -8.24 -7.94
CA GLY A 128 -2.55 -9.03 -6.74
C GLY A 128 -2.92 -8.27 -5.48
N PHE A 129 -2.82 -8.96 -4.37
CA PHE A 129 -3.12 -8.45 -3.03
C PHE A 129 -2.30 -9.21 -1.99
N ALA A 130 -2.23 -8.69 -0.78
CA ALA A 130 -1.62 -9.41 0.33
C ALA A 130 -2.68 -9.81 1.35
N HIS A 131 -2.55 -11.02 1.89
CA HIS A 131 -3.25 -11.50 3.06
C HIS A 131 -2.26 -11.60 4.21
N ILE A 132 -2.58 -10.99 5.34
CA ILE A 132 -1.72 -10.94 6.52
C ILE A 132 -2.48 -11.60 7.67
N LYS A 133 -1.87 -12.63 8.25
CA LYS A 133 -2.35 -13.27 9.47
C LYS A 133 -1.44 -12.88 10.61
N VAL A 134 -2.04 -12.44 11.72
CA VAL A 134 -1.31 -12.04 12.92
C VAL A 134 -1.70 -12.97 14.07
N GLU A 135 -0.70 -13.50 14.75
CA GLU A 135 -0.88 -14.34 15.93
C GLU A 135 -0.96 -13.47 17.20
N PRO A 136 -1.52 -14.01 18.31
CA PRO A 136 -1.58 -13.28 19.58
C PRO A 136 -0.21 -12.86 20.13
N SER A 137 0.86 -13.56 19.76
CA SER A 137 2.26 -13.21 20.08
C SER A 137 2.73 -11.94 19.39
N GLY A 138 2.02 -11.48 18.34
CA GLY A 138 2.45 -10.44 17.42
C GLY A 138 3.25 -10.98 16.23
N ASP A 139 3.51 -12.29 16.16
CA ASP A 139 4.08 -12.91 14.97
C ASP A 139 3.10 -12.83 13.81
N PHE A 140 3.60 -12.88 12.60
CA PHE A 140 2.78 -12.67 11.42
C PHE A 140 3.21 -13.57 10.25
N GLU A 141 2.26 -13.84 9.39
CA GLU A 141 2.45 -14.49 8.10
C GLU A 141 1.96 -13.55 6.99
N VAL A 142 2.73 -13.40 5.93
CA VAL A 142 2.36 -12.61 4.74
C VAL A 142 2.26 -13.54 3.54
N GLN A 143 1.10 -13.54 2.91
CA GLN A 143 0.87 -14.17 1.62
C GLN A 143 0.73 -13.06 0.57
N ASN A 144 1.80 -12.79 -0.18
CA ASN A 144 1.81 -11.78 -1.22
C ASN A 144 1.38 -12.40 -2.55
N LEU A 145 0.09 -12.45 -2.78
CA LEU A 145 -0.59 -13.20 -3.82
C LEU A 145 -0.67 -12.40 -5.13
N ARG A 146 -0.38 -13.07 -6.24
CA ARG A 146 -0.53 -12.52 -7.60
C ARG A 146 -1.80 -13.05 -8.25
N ILE A 147 -2.38 -12.23 -9.11
CA ILE A 147 -3.48 -12.64 -9.98
C ILE A 147 -2.95 -12.71 -11.40
N ILE A 148 -2.87 -13.91 -11.96
CA ILE A 148 -2.36 -14.16 -13.31
C ILE A 148 -3.45 -14.85 -14.10
N LYS A 149 -3.90 -14.22 -15.21
CA LYS A 149 -4.99 -14.76 -16.06
C LYS A 149 -6.24 -15.13 -15.24
N GLY A 150 -6.64 -14.26 -14.29
CA GLY A 150 -7.80 -14.46 -13.43
C GLY A 150 -7.64 -15.51 -12.33
N ARG A 151 -6.45 -16.04 -12.11
CA ARG A 151 -6.17 -17.03 -11.06
C ARG A 151 -5.20 -16.48 -10.03
N ILE A 152 -5.51 -16.74 -8.75
CA ILE A 152 -4.60 -16.41 -7.64
C ILE A 152 -3.42 -17.40 -7.64
N ARG A 153 -2.23 -16.85 -7.46
CA ARG A 153 -0.97 -17.60 -7.46
C ARG A 153 -0.09 -17.12 -6.32
#